data_ff788037a05053b02f0f32728f2e38a3
#
_entry.id   ff788037a05053b02f0f32728f2e38a3
#
_cell.length_a   1.000
_cell.length_b   1.000
_cell.length_c   1.000
_cell.angle_alpha   90.00
_cell.angle_beta   90.00
_cell.angle_gamma   90.00
#
_symmetry.space_group_name_H-M   'P 1'
#
loop_
_entity.id
_entity.type
_entity.pdbx_description
1 polymer ?
#
loop_
_entity_poly.entity_id
_entity_poly.type
_entity_poly.pdbx_seq_one_letter_code
_entity_poly.pdbx_strand_id
1 'polypeptide(L)'
;EPEPVVTATAALPIVEGLENNQFYLQIGAYRDPASAEVAVNALAPSYPISVLPLERERATLYRVMVGPLNRDETGTLLLFLRARGYADAFLRSGNEL
;
A
#
# COMPACT_ATOMS: atom_id res chain seq x y z
N GLU A 1 14.90 -13.35 -17.92
CA GLU A 1 14.47 -12.43 -18.45
C GLU A 1 14.05 -11.23 -17.64
N PRO A 2 14.44 -10.10 -17.98
CA PRO A 2 14.23 -8.90 -17.20
C PRO A 2 12.85 -8.31 -17.32
N GLU A 3 12.12 -8.68 -18.32
CA GLU A 3 10.86 -8.05 -18.55
C GLU A 3 9.85 -8.21 -17.45
N PRO A 4 9.75 -9.39 -16.81
CA PRO A 4 8.81 -9.51 -15.71
C PRO A 4 9.09 -8.54 -14.59
N VAL A 5 10.37 -8.27 -14.33
CA VAL A 5 10.71 -7.34 -13.27
C VAL A 5 10.26 -5.94 -13.61
N VAL A 6 10.51 -5.52 -14.84
CA VAL A 6 10.09 -4.20 -15.28
C VAL A 6 8.57 -4.09 -15.24
N THR A 7 7.91 -5.13 -15.70
CA THR A 7 6.45 -5.12 -15.71
C THR A 7 5.90 -5.02 -14.29
N ALA A 8 6.51 -5.76 -13.37
CA ALA A 8 6.04 -5.73 -11.98
C ALA A 8 6.16 -4.33 -11.41
N THR A 9 7.29 -3.68 -11.64
CA THR A 9 7.50 -2.33 -11.15
C THR A 9 6.51 -1.35 -11.78
N ALA A 10 6.28 -1.51 -13.07
CA ALA A 10 5.37 -0.61 -13.76
C ALA A 10 3.92 -0.80 -13.33
N ALA A 11 3.59 -1.98 -12.82
CA ALA A 11 2.23 -2.26 -12.40
C ALA A 11 1.90 -1.71 -11.03
N LEU A 12 2.89 -1.27 -10.25
CA LEU A 12 2.61 -0.73 -8.93
C LEU A 12 1.96 0.63 -9.03
N PRO A 13 0.89 0.87 -8.27
CA PRO A 13 0.24 2.18 -8.25
C PRO A 13 1.01 3.14 -7.33
N ILE A 14 2.18 3.54 -7.77
CA ILE A 14 3.07 4.37 -6.99
C ILE A 14 2.59 5.81 -6.95
N VAL A 15 2.59 6.39 -5.75
CA VAL A 15 2.23 7.79 -5.55
C VAL A 15 3.40 8.51 -4.90
N GLU A 16 3.42 9.84 -5.05
CA GLU A 16 4.50 10.63 -4.49
C GLU A 16 4.22 11.07 -3.07
N GLY A 17 2.99 11.00 -2.64
CA GLY A 17 2.61 11.37 -1.30
C GLY A 17 1.16 11.02 -1.08
N LEU A 18 0.73 11.12 0.17
CA LEU A 18 -0.65 10.81 0.51
C LEU A 18 -1.49 12.07 0.41
N GLU A 19 -2.75 11.90 0.04
CA GLU A 19 -3.64 13.05 -0.11
C GLU A 19 -4.09 13.57 1.23
N ASN A 20 -4.14 14.88 1.35
CA ASN A 20 -4.60 15.52 2.57
C ASN A 20 -6.08 15.21 2.79
N ASN A 21 -6.44 15.06 4.06
CA ASN A 21 -7.82 14.79 4.46
C ASN A 21 -8.33 13.44 4.02
N GLN A 22 -7.44 12.55 3.61
CA GLN A 22 -7.79 11.19 3.29
C GLN A 22 -7.08 10.25 4.27
N PHE A 23 -7.58 9.05 4.35
CA PHE A 23 -7.03 8.05 5.26
C PHE A 23 -6.58 6.83 4.49
N TYR A 24 -5.58 6.16 5.03
CA TYR A 24 -4.97 5.01 4.39
C TYR A 24 -4.75 3.93 5.43
N LEU A 25 -4.85 2.68 5.02
CA LEU A 25 -4.53 1.56 5.90
C LEU A 25 -3.28 0.90 5.35
N GLN A 26 -2.17 1.07 6.05
CA GLN A 26 -0.92 0.48 5.62
C GLN A 26 -0.92 -1.00 5.99
N ILE A 27 -0.71 -1.85 4.98
CA ILE A 27 -0.76 -3.29 5.19
C ILE A 27 0.61 -3.92 5.19
N GLY A 28 1.61 -3.20 4.72
CA GLY A 28 2.96 -3.75 4.75
C GLY A 28 3.95 -2.83 4.07
N ALA A 29 5.21 -3.15 4.24
CA ALA A 29 6.30 -2.45 3.58
C ALA A 29 7.27 -3.51 3.07
N TYR A 30 7.62 -3.41 1.81
CA TYR A 30 8.40 -4.45 1.13
C TYR A 30 9.62 -3.84 0.47
N ARG A 31 10.74 -4.54 0.56
CA ARG A 31 11.95 -4.12 -0.15
C ARG A 31 11.90 -4.51 -1.62
N ASP A 32 11.21 -5.59 -1.89
CA ASP A 32 11.16 -6.17 -3.22
C ASP A 32 9.89 -5.71 -3.92
N PRO A 33 10.01 -5.04 -5.07
CA PRO A 33 8.80 -4.61 -5.79
C PRO A 33 7.87 -5.78 -6.13
N ALA A 34 8.42 -6.96 -6.37
CA ALA A 34 7.58 -8.10 -6.69
C ALA A 34 6.72 -8.51 -5.50
N SER A 35 7.26 -8.43 -4.30
CA SER A 35 6.48 -8.73 -3.10
C SER A 35 5.37 -7.70 -2.89
N ALA A 36 5.69 -6.44 -3.15
CA ALA A 36 4.67 -5.39 -3.06
C ALA A 36 3.57 -5.64 -4.08
N GLU A 37 3.94 -6.07 -5.28
CA GLU A 37 2.95 -6.34 -6.30
C GLU A 37 2.00 -7.47 -5.92
N VAL A 38 2.51 -8.47 -5.25
CA VAL A 38 1.66 -9.56 -4.77
C VAL A 38 0.59 -9.02 -3.84
N ALA A 39 0.99 -8.16 -2.91
CA ALA A 39 0.03 -7.57 -1.98
C ALA A 39 -0.98 -6.69 -2.72
N VAL A 40 -0.51 -5.90 -3.68
CA VAL A 40 -1.39 -5.04 -4.46
C VAL A 40 -2.41 -5.90 -5.21
N ASN A 41 -1.95 -6.93 -5.88
CA ASN A 41 -2.83 -7.76 -6.70
C ASN A 41 -3.87 -8.50 -5.87
N ALA A 42 -3.54 -8.80 -4.63
CA ALA A 42 -4.48 -9.48 -3.77
C ALA A 42 -5.68 -8.59 -3.41
N LEU A 43 -5.49 -7.29 -3.42
CA LEU A 43 -6.52 -6.36 -2.95
C LEU A 43 -7.05 -5.42 -4.02
N ALA A 44 -6.25 -5.14 -5.05
CA ALA A 44 -6.57 -4.09 -6.00
C ALA A 44 -7.93 -4.22 -6.69
N PRO A 45 -8.40 -5.42 -7.03
CA PRO A 45 -9.71 -5.47 -7.69
C PRO A 45 -10.84 -4.95 -6.83
N SER A 46 -10.69 -4.99 -5.51
CA SER A 46 -11.76 -4.63 -4.59
C SER A 46 -11.56 -3.28 -3.93
N TYR A 47 -10.31 -2.83 -3.82
CA TYR A 47 -10.01 -1.63 -3.04
C TYR A 47 -9.04 -0.74 -3.78
N PRO A 48 -9.12 0.59 -3.55
CA PRO A 48 -8.07 1.48 -4.07
C PRO A 48 -6.77 1.21 -3.33
N ILE A 49 -5.68 1.13 -4.05
CA ILE A 49 -4.37 0.82 -3.49
C ILE A 49 -3.40 1.92 -3.89
N SER A 50 -2.57 2.33 -2.94
CA SER A 50 -1.50 3.28 -3.20
C SER A 50 -0.21 2.71 -2.65
N VAL A 51 0.87 2.86 -3.39
CA VAL A 51 2.20 2.42 -2.96
C VAL A 51 3.05 3.67 -2.80
N LEU A 52 3.53 3.90 -1.58
CA LEU A 52 4.34 5.07 -1.28
C LEU A 52 5.76 4.62 -0.96
N PRO A 53 6.70 4.82 -1.88
CA PRO A 53 8.08 4.42 -1.64
C PRO A 53 8.72 5.26 -0.55
N LEU A 54 9.55 4.63 0.26
CA LEU A 54 10.31 5.30 1.30
C LEU A 54 11.78 4.95 1.11
N GLU A 55 12.59 5.96 0.85
CA GLU A 55 14.01 5.74 0.67
C GLU A 55 14.69 5.62 2.01
N ARG A 56 15.46 4.57 2.16
CA ARG A 56 16.22 4.31 3.38
C ARG A 56 17.62 3.95 2.98
N GLU A 57 18.56 4.68 3.44
CA GLU A 57 19.99 4.40 3.24
C GLU A 57 20.31 3.73 1.90
N ARG A 58 20.21 2.42 1.83
CA ARG A 58 20.58 1.70 0.61
C ARG A 58 19.44 0.95 -0.02
N ALA A 59 18.23 1.21 0.46
CA ALA A 59 17.10 0.44 -0.04
C ALA A 59 15.87 1.31 -0.08
N THR A 60 14.95 0.93 -0.96
CA THR A 60 13.64 1.54 -1.00
C THR A 60 12.65 0.57 -0.40
N LEU A 61 11.81 1.07 0.49
CA LEU A 61 10.70 0.30 1.01
C LEU A 61 9.43 0.74 0.30
N TYR A 62 8.71 -0.22 -0.24
CA TYR A 62 7.45 0.05 -0.92
C TYR A 62 6.33 -0.17 0.09
N ARG A 63 5.79 0.93 0.60
CA ARG A 63 4.72 0.86 1.60
C ARG A 63 3.40 0.72 0.86
N VAL A 64 2.74 -0.42 1.05
CA VAL A 64 1.48 -0.71 0.38
C VAL A 64 0.35 -0.31 1.30
N MET A 65 -0.55 0.53 0.79
CA MET A 65 -1.64 1.07 1.56
C MET A 65 -2.94 0.92 0.81
N VAL A 66 -4.00 0.63 1.55
CA VAL A 66 -5.35 0.66 1.01
C VAL A 66 -5.87 2.08 1.20
N GLY A 67 -6.18 2.73 0.11
CA GLY A 67 -6.67 4.09 0.14
C GLY A 67 -6.38 4.80 -1.16
N PRO A 68 -6.85 6.02 -1.31
CA PRO A 68 -7.42 6.90 -0.27
C PRO A 68 -8.82 6.47 0.16
N LEU A 69 -9.09 6.63 1.45
CA LEU A 69 -10.37 6.22 2.04
C LEU A 69 -10.97 7.38 2.80
N ASN A 70 -12.29 7.36 2.92
CA ASN A 70 -12.99 8.26 3.81
C ASN A 70 -12.90 7.73 5.23
N ARG A 71 -13.04 8.62 6.18
CA ARG A 71 -12.92 8.25 7.58
C ARG A 71 -13.90 7.14 7.96
N ASP A 72 -15.09 7.17 7.41
CA ASP A 72 -16.13 6.20 7.75
C ASP A 72 -15.76 4.79 7.37
N GLU A 73 -14.89 4.64 6.39
CA GLU A 73 -14.56 3.34 5.85
C GLU A 73 -13.45 2.64 6.60
N THR A 74 -12.67 3.38 7.39
CA THR A 74 -11.42 2.86 7.89
C THR A 74 -11.58 1.77 8.94
N GLY A 75 -12.54 1.94 9.84
CA GLY A 75 -12.67 0.97 10.93
C GLY A 75 -13.05 -0.41 10.46
N THR A 76 -14.10 -0.50 9.68
CA THR A 76 -14.58 -1.77 9.19
C THR A 76 -13.54 -2.44 8.29
N LEU A 77 -12.93 -1.65 7.42
CA LEU A 77 -11.95 -2.19 6.50
C LEU A 77 -10.70 -2.67 7.23
N LEU A 78 -10.30 -1.96 8.27
CA LEU A 78 -9.16 -2.38 9.07
C LEU A 78 -9.39 -3.75 9.70
N LEU A 79 -10.57 -3.95 10.26
CA LEU A 79 -10.92 -5.25 10.84
C LEU A 79 -10.91 -6.34 9.77
N PHE A 80 -11.44 -6.02 8.61
CA PHE A 80 -11.49 -6.97 7.51
C PHE A 80 -10.09 -7.36 7.07
N LEU A 81 -9.20 -6.39 6.94
CA LEU A 81 -7.83 -6.66 6.50
C LEU A 81 -7.08 -7.49 7.53
N ARG A 82 -7.27 -7.20 8.81
CA ARG A 82 -6.61 -7.99 9.84
C ARG A 82 -7.10 -9.43 9.82
N ALA A 83 -8.38 -9.63 9.54
CA ALA A 83 -8.92 -10.98 9.45
C ALA A 83 -8.39 -11.71 8.22
N ARG A 84 -7.97 -10.98 7.19
CA ARG A 84 -7.44 -11.56 5.96
C ARG A 84 -5.96 -11.87 6.05
N GLY A 85 -5.33 -11.64 7.19
CA GLY A 85 -3.93 -11.98 7.36
C GLY A 85 -3.00 -10.79 7.49
N TYR A 86 -3.50 -9.57 7.37
CA TYR A 86 -2.68 -8.38 7.52
C TYR A 86 -2.78 -7.89 8.96
N ALA A 87 -2.24 -8.70 9.85
CA ALA A 87 -2.40 -8.47 11.28
C ALA A 87 -1.78 -7.16 11.75
N ASP A 88 -0.78 -6.69 11.03
CA ASP A 88 -0.08 -5.45 11.39
C ASP A 88 -0.63 -4.23 10.68
N ALA A 89 -1.74 -4.36 9.97
CA ALA A 89 -2.34 -3.22 9.29
C ALA A 89 -2.68 -2.12 10.30
N PHE A 90 -2.44 -0.88 9.92
CA PHE A 90 -2.75 0.24 10.79
C PHE A 90 -3.14 1.46 9.99
N LEU A 91 -3.84 2.37 10.66
CA LEU A 91 -4.36 3.58 10.05
C LEU A 91 -3.29 4.65 9.93
N ARG A 92 -3.25 5.29 8.78
CA ARG A 92 -2.41 6.47 8.57
C ARG A 92 -3.28 7.59 8.00
N SER A 93 -3.04 8.78 8.49
CA SER A 93 -3.68 9.96 7.93
C SER A 93 -2.79 10.54 6.83
N GLY A 94 -3.40 10.98 5.74
CA GLY A 94 -2.64 11.64 4.70
C GLY A 94 -1.95 12.89 5.18
N ASN A 95 -2.44 13.49 6.27
CA ASN A 95 -1.83 14.69 6.81
C ASN A 95 -0.56 14.42 7.61
N GLU A 96 -0.24 13.16 7.85
CA GLU A 96 0.96 12.81 8.60
C GLU A 96 2.24 12.94 7.80
N LEU A 97 2.16 13.00 6.50
CA LEU A 97 3.34 12.98 5.65
C LEU A 97 3.57 14.30 4.93
#